data_dcf3f22781764e5ffe6761c954ae5685
#
_entry.id   dcf3f22781764e5ffe6761c954ae5685
#
_cell.length_a   1.000
_cell.length_b   1.000
_cell.length_c   1.000
_cell.angle_alpha   90.00
_cell.angle_beta   90.00
_cell.angle_gamma   90.00
#
_symmetry.space_group_name_H-M   'P 1'
#
loop_
_entity.id
_entity.type
_entity.pdbx_description
1 polymer ?
#
loop_
_entity_poly.entity_id
_entity_poly.type
_entity_poly.pdbx_seq_one_letter_code
_entity_poly.pdbx_strand_id
1 'polypeptide(L)'
;MNQSTPVSGNRSLALDIFRGMTVCFMIIVNTQISDDVAFSQLQHARWHGFTPTDLVFPSFLFAVGNALSFGMKKWETMSQGAVVWKIIRRTLIIFLIGYLIIYWFPWVHQEPDGHWAFNPISHTRILGVLQRIALCYGIAALLLYYCSTRTVVVISVLLLIGYWIILLLFPVA
;
A
#
# COMPACT_ATOMS: atom_id res chain seq x y z
N MET A 1 12.79 36.98 26.09
CA MET A 1 11.49 36.68 25.46
C MET A 1 11.56 35.31 24.83
N ASN A 2 11.13 34.30 25.55
CA ASN A 2 11.13 32.89 25.09
C ASN A 2 9.79 32.66 24.40
N GLN A 3 9.77 32.68 23.08
CA GLN A 3 8.60 32.25 22.33
C GLN A 3 8.57 30.72 22.35
N SER A 4 7.78 30.15 23.25
CA SER A 4 7.36 28.77 23.18
C SER A 4 6.48 28.61 21.93
N THR A 5 7.03 28.07 20.87
CA THR A 5 6.25 27.60 19.71
C THR A 5 5.22 26.58 20.21
N PRO A 6 3.93 26.72 19.85
CA PRO A 6 2.93 25.73 20.26
C PRO A 6 3.29 24.40 19.59
N VAL A 7 3.54 23.37 20.39
CA VAL A 7 3.73 22.00 19.96
C VAL A 7 2.40 21.55 19.34
N SER A 8 2.29 21.76 18.04
CA SER A 8 1.20 21.22 17.21
C SER A 8 1.20 19.70 17.37
N GLY A 9 0.07 19.18 17.84
CA GLY A 9 -0.20 17.83 18.26
C GLY A 9 0.60 16.72 17.57
N ASN A 10 1.21 15.89 18.33
CA ASN A 10 1.85 14.55 18.16
C ASN A 10 2.05 14.01 16.72
N ARG A 11 2.40 14.85 15.78
CA ARG A 11 2.72 14.46 14.41
C ARG A 11 4.21 14.15 14.37
N SER A 12 4.57 12.91 14.07
CA SER A 12 5.96 12.52 13.95
C SER A 12 6.52 13.05 12.63
N LEU A 13 7.32 14.12 12.69
CA LEU A 13 8.00 14.68 11.52
C LEU A 13 8.84 13.62 10.80
N ALA A 14 9.51 12.74 11.54
CA ALA A 14 10.31 11.65 10.99
C ALA A 14 9.46 10.70 10.13
N LEU A 15 8.24 10.38 10.57
CA LEU A 15 7.32 9.53 9.81
C LEU A 15 6.82 10.22 8.54
N ASP A 16 6.55 11.52 8.60
CA ASP A 16 6.12 12.28 7.42
C ASP A 16 7.25 12.39 6.38
N ILE A 17 8.50 12.63 6.83
CA ILE A 17 9.69 12.62 5.96
C ILE A 17 9.89 11.23 5.35
N PHE A 18 9.84 10.17 6.14
CA PHE A 18 10.00 8.80 5.65
C PHE A 18 8.95 8.45 4.58
N ARG A 19 7.68 8.84 4.79
CA ARG A 19 6.62 8.65 3.79
C ARG A 19 6.88 9.45 2.51
N GLY A 20 7.32 10.70 2.65
CA GLY A 20 7.70 11.51 1.51
C GLY A 20 8.83 10.88 0.69
N MET A 21 9.87 10.41 1.35
CA MET A 21 10.99 9.70 0.70
C MET A 21 10.53 8.43 -0.02
N THR A 22 9.69 7.60 0.62
CA THR A 22 9.17 6.37 -0.03
C THR A 22 8.32 6.67 -1.24
N VAL A 23 7.51 7.74 -1.22
CA VAL A 23 6.74 8.18 -2.39
C VAL A 23 7.64 8.70 -3.51
N CYS A 24 8.64 9.53 -3.20
CA CYS A 24 9.62 9.99 -4.20
C CYS A 24 10.33 8.81 -4.87
N PHE A 25 10.76 7.83 -4.07
CA PHE A 25 11.44 6.65 -4.58
C PHE A 25 10.50 5.79 -5.44
N MET A 26 9.24 5.66 -5.05
CA MET A 26 8.20 4.99 -5.84
C MET A 26 7.99 5.66 -7.21
N ILE A 27 8.01 6.99 -7.27
CA ILE A 27 7.89 7.72 -8.53
C ILE A 27 9.11 7.42 -9.42
N ILE A 28 10.32 7.50 -8.88
CA ILE A 28 11.57 7.23 -9.63
C ILE A 28 11.55 5.83 -10.24
N VAL A 29 11.16 4.82 -9.45
CA VAL A 29 11.12 3.43 -9.90
C VAL A 29 10.03 3.19 -10.95
N ASN A 30 8.88 3.85 -10.84
CA ASN A 30 7.75 3.63 -11.75
C ASN A 30 7.81 4.51 -13.05
N THR A 31 8.73 5.47 -13.13
CA THR A 31 8.85 6.35 -14.32
C THR A 31 9.97 5.94 -15.28
N GLN A 32 10.46 4.72 -15.19
CA GLN A 32 11.46 4.21 -16.14
C GLN A 32 10.84 3.99 -17.53
N ILE A 33 11.57 4.42 -18.56
CA ILE A 33 11.07 4.41 -19.94
C ILE A 33 11.04 2.99 -20.54
N SER A 34 12.02 2.14 -20.19
CA SER A 34 12.08 0.74 -20.60
C SER A 34 13.02 -0.05 -19.71
N ASP A 35 12.74 -1.34 -19.53
CA ASP A 35 13.57 -2.24 -18.73
C ASP A 35 15.00 -2.41 -19.31
N ASP A 36 15.17 -2.23 -20.62
CA ASP A 36 16.46 -2.41 -21.30
C ASP A 36 17.46 -1.28 -21.03
N VAL A 37 16.98 -0.08 -20.67
CA VAL A 37 17.83 1.11 -20.44
C VAL A 37 17.89 1.48 -18.95
N ALA A 38 17.11 0.82 -18.11
CA ALA A 38 17.04 1.11 -16.68
C ALA A 38 18.30 0.62 -15.94
N PHE A 39 18.77 1.40 -14.96
CA PHE A 39 19.82 0.96 -14.04
C PHE A 39 19.39 -0.33 -13.33
N SER A 40 20.29 -1.30 -13.25
CA SER A 40 20.02 -2.61 -12.65
C SER A 40 19.47 -2.56 -11.20
N GLN A 41 19.88 -1.55 -10.43
CA GLN A 41 19.36 -1.34 -9.06
C GLN A 41 17.92 -0.81 -9.02
N LEU A 42 17.44 -0.23 -10.12
CA LEU A 42 16.07 0.27 -10.24
C LEU A 42 15.12 -0.76 -10.85
N GLN A 43 15.63 -1.90 -11.31
CA GLN A 43 14.83 -3.03 -11.76
C GLN A 43 14.48 -3.94 -10.60
N HIS A 44 13.35 -4.65 -10.70
CA HIS A 44 13.03 -5.71 -9.76
C HIS A 44 14.02 -6.87 -9.87
N ALA A 45 14.41 -7.44 -8.74
CA ALA A 45 15.24 -8.61 -8.72
C ALA A 45 14.55 -9.76 -9.49
N ARG A 46 15.29 -10.43 -10.37
CA ARG A 46 14.85 -11.72 -10.88
C ARG A 46 14.75 -12.67 -9.70
N TRP A 47 13.91 -13.67 -9.72
CA TRP A 47 13.53 -14.58 -8.64
C TRP A 47 14.48 -14.67 -7.42
N HIS A 48 15.80 -14.68 -7.60
CA HIS A 48 16.80 -14.65 -6.56
C HIS A 48 17.53 -13.30 -6.55
N GLY A 49 17.44 -12.60 -5.44
CA GLY A 49 18.10 -11.32 -5.25
C GLY A 49 17.22 -10.32 -4.51
N PHE A 50 17.79 -9.16 -4.25
CA PHE A 50 17.13 -8.05 -3.58
C PHE A 50 17.67 -6.76 -4.19
N THR A 51 16.78 -5.92 -4.66
CA THR A 51 17.12 -4.58 -5.15
C THR A 51 16.46 -3.50 -4.32
N PRO A 52 16.96 -2.26 -4.33
CA PRO A 52 16.29 -1.13 -3.68
C PRO A 52 14.84 -0.95 -4.14
N THR A 53 14.52 -1.30 -5.38
CA THR A 53 13.16 -1.28 -5.94
C THR A 53 12.20 -2.16 -5.16
N ASP A 54 12.65 -3.34 -4.76
CA ASP A 54 11.83 -4.30 -4.00
C ASP A 54 11.51 -3.80 -2.58
N LEU A 55 12.31 -2.86 -2.06
CA LEU A 55 12.10 -2.26 -0.74
C LEU A 55 11.01 -1.19 -0.73
N VAL A 56 10.68 -0.59 -1.86
CA VAL A 56 9.76 0.56 -1.95
C VAL A 56 8.38 0.23 -1.39
N PHE A 57 7.80 -0.87 -1.85
CA PHE A 57 6.46 -1.28 -1.45
C PHE A 57 6.37 -1.68 0.04
N PRO A 58 7.26 -2.54 0.58
CA PRO A 58 7.29 -2.85 2.01
C PRO A 58 7.51 -1.62 2.89
N SER A 59 8.41 -0.71 2.49
CA SER A 59 8.66 0.54 3.22
C SER A 59 7.42 1.42 3.30
N PHE A 60 6.67 1.51 2.21
CA PHE A 60 5.41 2.24 2.20
C PHE A 60 4.36 1.61 3.13
N LEU A 61 4.21 0.28 3.11
CA LEU A 61 3.32 -0.43 4.04
C LEU A 61 3.73 -0.25 5.50
N PHE A 62 5.03 -0.27 5.79
CA PHE A 62 5.58 0.03 7.11
C PHE A 62 5.21 1.44 7.57
N ALA A 63 5.36 2.44 6.69
CA ALA A 63 4.95 3.81 6.98
C ALA A 63 3.44 3.94 7.24
N VAL A 64 2.61 3.21 6.48
CA VAL A 64 1.16 3.17 6.67
C VAL A 64 0.80 2.53 8.01
N GLY A 65 1.45 1.43 8.39
CA GLY A 65 1.26 0.76 9.67
C GLY A 65 1.61 1.66 10.87
N ASN A 66 2.75 2.36 10.81
CA ASN A 66 3.13 3.33 11.85
C ASN A 66 2.13 4.49 11.94
N ALA A 67 1.69 5.04 10.80
CA ALA A 67 0.68 6.09 10.80
C ALA A 67 -0.66 5.64 11.40
N LEU A 68 -1.00 4.37 11.23
CA LEU A 68 -2.20 3.77 11.81
C LEU A 68 -2.15 3.75 13.34
N SER A 69 -1.00 3.39 13.94
CA SER A 69 -0.83 3.35 15.40
C SER A 69 -1.03 4.73 16.04
N PHE A 70 -0.57 5.80 15.41
CA PHE A 70 -0.84 7.17 15.86
C PHE A 70 -2.33 7.56 15.71
N GLY A 71 -3.00 7.05 14.69
CA GLY A 71 -4.42 7.27 14.46
C GLY A 71 -5.32 6.62 15.49
N MET A 72 -4.93 5.46 16.03
CA MET A 72 -5.72 4.68 16.98
C MET A 72 -6.02 5.45 18.28
N LYS A 73 -5.09 6.24 18.81
CA LYS A 73 -5.32 7.09 19.98
C LYS A 73 -6.53 8.02 19.82
N LYS A 74 -6.79 8.46 18.59
CA LYS A 74 -7.93 9.32 18.28
C LYS A 74 -9.24 8.52 18.17
N TRP A 75 -9.17 7.22 17.91
CA TRP A 75 -10.35 6.37 17.77
C TRP A 75 -10.96 6.00 19.13
N GLU A 76 -10.18 6.01 20.20
CA GLU A 76 -10.65 5.75 21.57
C GLU A 76 -11.77 6.73 22.00
N THR A 77 -11.79 7.93 21.46
CA THR A 77 -12.80 8.96 21.75
C THR A 77 -14.01 8.93 20.82
N MET A 78 -14.04 8.02 19.84
CA MET A 78 -15.09 7.95 18.81
C MET A 78 -16.02 6.74 19.07
N SER A 79 -17.27 6.84 18.58
CA SER A 79 -18.18 5.69 18.61
C SER A 79 -17.68 4.58 17.68
N GLN A 80 -17.93 3.31 18.01
CA GLN A 80 -17.49 2.14 17.25
C GLN A 80 -17.93 2.21 15.80
N GLY A 81 -19.18 2.56 15.54
CA GLY A 81 -19.71 2.69 14.17
C GLY A 81 -19.00 3.75 13.35
N ALA A 82 -18.64 4.89 13.97
CA ALA A 82 -17.92 5.97 13.30
C ALA A 82 -16.48 5.56 12.94
N VAL A 83 -15.81 4.79 13.80
CA VAL A 83 -14.46 4.27 13.52
C VAL A 83 -14.48 3.29 12.35
N VAL A 84 -15.37 2.29 12.41
CA VAL A 84 -15.51 1.27 11.35
C VAL A 84 -15.88 1.93 10.01
N TRP A 85 -16.83 2.85 10.01
CA TRP A 85 -17.20 3.60 8.82
C TRP A 85 -16.02 4.38 8.23
N LYS A 86 -15.22 5.01 9.07
CA LYS A 86 -14.03 5.75 8.66
C LYS A 86 -12.96 4.83 8.02
N ILE A 87 -12.75 3.64 8.59
CA ILE A 87 -11.83 2.64 8.04
C ILE A 87 -12.33 2.17 6.68
N ILE A 88 -13.59 1.72 6.59
CA ILE A 88 -14.19 1.21 5.35
C ILE A 88 -14.17 2.29 4.27
N ARG A 89 -14.63 3.50 4.58
CA ARG A 89 -14.64 4.61 3.63
C ARG A 89 -13.24 4.89 3.08
N ARG A 90 -12.22 4.91 3.92
CA ARG A 90 -10.84 5.16 3.48
C ARG A 90 -10.31 4.02 2.62
N THR A 91 -10.56 2.77 3.01
CA THR A 91 -10.21 1.58 2.22
C THR A 91 -10.85 1.62 0.85
N LEU A 92 -12.15 1.90 0.77
CA LEU A 92 -12.89 1.98 -0.48
C LEU A 92 -12.40 3.13 -1.37
N ILE A 93 -12.14 4.31 -0.81
CA ILE A 93 -11.64 5.45 -1.58
C ILE A 93 -10.29 5.11 -2.21
N ILE A 94 -9.33 4.56 -1.45
CA ILE A 94 -8.00 4.21 -1.97
C ILE A 94 -8.13 3.09 -3.02
N PHE A 95 -9.00 2.11 -2.78
CA PHE A 95 -9.24 1.02 -3.72
C PHE A 95 -9.82 1.54 -5.04
N LEU A 96 -10.86 2.38 -4.97
CA LEU A 96 -11.51 2.95 -6.13
C LEU A 96 -10.60 3.90 -6.91
N ILE A 97 -9.84 4.75 -6.22
CA ILE A 97 -8.85 5.62 -6.88
C ILE A 97 -7.84 4.76 -7.64
N GLY A 98 -7.30 3.71 -7.02
CA GLY A 98 -6.37 2.80 -7.69
C GLY A 98 -7.01 2.11 -8.89
N TYR A 99 -8.24 1.66 -8.77
CA TYR A 99 -8.95 0.99 -9.85
C TYR A 99 -9.31 1.94 -10.99
N LEU A 100 -9.91 3.09 -10.69
CA LEU A 100 -10.42 4.03 -11.68
C LEU A 100 -9.29 4.79 -12.39
N ILE A 101 -8.30 5.29 -11.66
CA ILE A 101 -7.26 6.15 -12.25
C ILE A 101 -6.18 5.32 -12.94
N ILE A 102 -5.74 4.21 -12.33
CA ILE A 102 -4.61 3.44 -12.86
C ILE A 102 -5.07 2.43 -13.91
N TYR A 103 -6.26 1.85 -13.75
CA TYR A 103 -6.72 0.75 -14.60
C TYR A 103 -7.85 1.13 -15.54
N TRP A 104 -8.66 2.13 -15.25
CA TRP A 104 -9.73 2.54 -16.16
C TRP A 104 -9.27 3.56 -17.19
N PHE A 105 -8.40 4.51 -16.85
CA PHE A 105 -7.94 5.51 -17.80
C PHE A 105 -7.17 4.92 -19.00
N PRO A 106 -6.36 3.83 -18.84
CA PRO A 106 -5.73 3.10 -19.96
C PRO A 106 -6.68 2.16 -20.71
N TRP A 107 -7.97 2.13 -20.41
CA TRP A 107 -8.93 1.23 -21.08
C TRP A 107 -9.36 1.67 -22.46
N VAL A 108 -8.96 2.85 -22.85
CA VAL A 108 -9.21 3.36 -24.19
C VAL A 108 -7.94 3.13 -25.00
N HIS A 109 -7.98 2.15 -25.90
CA HIS A 109 -6.93 1.96 -26.90
C HIS A 109 -7.48 2.27 -28.29
N GLN A 110 -6.59 2.72 -29.16
CA GLN A 110 -6.93 2.96 -30.56
C GLN A 110 -6.75 1.65 -31.31
N GLU A 111 -7.82 1.12 -31.89
CA GLU A 111 -7.76 -0.02 -32.80
C GLU A 111 -7.02 0.36 -34.08
N PRO A 112 -6.48 -0.62 -34.83
CA PRO A 112 -5.81 -0.37 -36.11
C PRO A 112 -6.66 0.41 -37.10
N ASP A 113 -7.99 0.35 -36.98
CA ASP A 113 -8.96 1.03 -37.81
C ASP A 113 -9.20 2.50 -37.40
N GLY A 114 -8.46 3.02 -36.40
CA GLY A 114 -8.54 4.41 -35.93
C GLY A 114 -9.68 4.67 -34.97
N HIS A 115 -10.52 3.72 -34.63
CA HIS A 115 -11.58 3.84 -33.66
C HIS A 115 -11.07 3.64 -32.23
N TRP A 116 -11.64 4.43 -31.28
CA TRP A 116 -11.36 4.28 -29.86
C TRP A 116 -12.26 3.17 -29.28
N ALA A 117 -11.65 2.09 -28.81
CA ALA A 117 -12.34 0.97 -28.19
C ALA A 117 -12.00 0.89 -26.70
N PHE A 118 -12.97 0.45 -25.90
CA PHE A 118 -12.76 0.17 -24.48
C PHE A 118 -12.20 -1.25 -24.33
N ASN A 119 -11.12 -1.40 -23.56
CA ASN A 119 -10.66 -2.73 -23.17
C ASN A 119 -11.72 -3.45 -22.34
N PRO A 120 -12.03 -4.71 -22.62
CA PRO A 120 -13.00 -5.46 -21.86
C PRO A 120 -12.51 -5.64 -20.40
N ILE A 121 -13.44 -5.60 -19.47
CA ILE A 121 -13.20 -5.73 -18.01
C ILE A 121 -12.38 -7.00 -17.66
N SER A 122 -12.51 -8.04 -18.48
CA SER A 122 -11.80 -9.32 -18.33
C SER A 122 -10.27 -9.20 -18.39
N HIS A 123 -9.75 -8.18 -19.03
CA HIS A 123 -8.30 -7.93 -19.15
C HIS A 123 -7.74 -6.98 -18.08
N THR A 124 -8.58 -6.48 -17.19
CA THR A 124 -8.15 -5.54 -16.16
C THR A 124 -7.59 -6.23 -14.93
N ARG A 125 -6.47 -5.71 -14.43
CA ARG A 125 -5.84 -6.22 -13.23
C ARG A 125 -6.54 -5.68 -11.99
N ILE A 126 -7.38 -6.48 -11.35
CA ILE A 126 -8.18 -6.08 -10.18
C ILE A 126 -7.29 -5.74 -8.97
N LEU A 127 -6.20 -6.49 -8.77
CA LEU A 127 -5.30 -6.35 -7.62
C LEU A 127 -4.00 -5.63 -7.99
N GLY A 128 -4.10 -4.34 -8.22
CA GLY A 128 -2.94 -3.47 -8.38
C GLY A 128 -2.28 -3.09 -7.05
N VAL A 129 -1.26 -2.26 -7.10
CA VAL A 129 -0.49 -1.81 -5.93
C VAL A 129 -1.35 -1.06 -4.93
N LEU A 130 -2.15 -0.09 -5.38
CA LEU A 130 -3.02 0.71 -4.51
C LEU A 130 -4.14 -0.12 -3.88
N GLN A 131 -4.71 -1.07 -4.62
CA GLN A 131 -5.74 -1.98 -4.10
C GLN A 131 -5.17 -2.89 -3.00
N ARG A 132 -3.96 -3.42 -3.18
CA ARG A 132 -3.26 -4.19 -2.14
C ARG A 132 -3.01 -3.35 -0.89
N ILE A 133 -2.55 -2.10 -1.04
CA ILE A 133 -2.37 -1.17 0.08
C ILE A 133 -3.70 -0.90 0.79
N ALA A 134 -4.78 -0.67 0.03
CA ALA A 134 -6.10 -0.43 0.60
C ALA A 134 -6.59 -1.61 1.44
N LEU A 135 -6.50 -2.84 0.89
CA LEU A 135 -6.91 -4.05 1.60
C LEU A 135 -6.05 -4.31 2.84
N CYS A 136 -4.71 -4.21 2.72
CA CYS A 136 -3.81 -4.35 3.87
C CYS A 136 -4.13 -3.33 4.96
N TYR A 137 -4.37 -2.06 4.59
CA TYR A 137 -4.76 -1.02 5.53
C TYR A 137 -6.08 -1.35 6.21
N GLY A 138 -7.12 -1.73 5.46
CA GLY A 138 -8.44 -2.04 5.98
C GLY A 138 -8.42 -3.21 6.96
N ILE A 139 -7.81 -4.32 6.56
CA ILE A 139 -7.67 -5.53 7.39
C ILE A 139 -6.85 -5.22 8.65
N ALA A 140 -5.68 -4.60 8.51
CA ALA A 140 -4.84 -4.26 9.65
C ALA A 140 -5.53 -3.30 10.62
N ALA A 141 -6.23 -2.29 10.12
CA ALA A 141 -6.97 -1.34 10.93
C ALA A 141 -8.09 -2.00 11.73
N LEU A 142 -8.85 -2.92 11.12
CA LEU A 142 -9.90 -3.68 11.81
C LEU A 142 -9.33 -4.65 12.85
N LEU A 143 -8.24 -5.36 12.51
CA LEU A 143 -7.56 -6.25 13.45
C LEU A 143 -7.04 -5.48 14.67
N LEU A 144 -6.38 -4.34 14.47
CA LEU A 144 -5.87 -3.51 15.54
C LEU A 144 -6.99 -2.90 16.40
N TYR A 145 -8.16 -2.66 15.82
CA TYR A 145 -9.29 -2.09 16.54
C TYR A 145 -10.03 -3.13 17.41
N TYR A 146 -10.23 -4.35 16.90
CA TYR A 146 -11.00 -5.38 17.59
C TYR A 146 -10.17 -6.36 18.41
N CYS A 147 -8.90 -6.56 18.06
CA CYS A 147 -8.04 -7.56 18.67
C CYS A 147 -7.01 -6.93 19.63
N SER A 148 -6.63 -7.69 20.63
CA SER A 148 -5.52 -7.30 21.50
C SER A 148 -4.19 -7.35 20.76
N THR A 149 -3.20 -6.57 21.18
CA THR A 149 -1.85 -6.56 20.59
C THR A 149 -1.24 -7.96 20.52
N ARG A 150 -1.46 -8.79 21.55
CA ARG A 150 -0.97 -10.17 21.56
C ARG A 150 -1.60 -11.01 20.45
N THR A 151 -2.91 -10.89 20.26
CA THR A 151 -3.64 -11.59 19.19
C THR A 151 -3.16 -11.16 17.81
N VAL A 152 -2.92 -9.87 17.60
CA VAL A 152 -2.41 -9.36 16.33
C VAL A 152 -1.02 -9.92 16.04
N VAL A 153 -0.13 -9.98 17.03
CA VAL A 153 1.21 -10.59 16.86
C VAL A 153 1.09 -12.06 16.51
N VAL A 154 0.24 -12.82 17.20
CA VAL A 154 0.03 -14.26 16.91
C VAL A 154 -0.50 -14.45 15.48
N ILE A 155 -1.51 -13.68 15.07
CA ILE A 155 -2.04 -13.74 13.70
C ILE A 155 -0.94 -13.42 12.68
N SER A 156 -0.11 -12.40 12.93
CA SER A 156 0.98 -12.03 12.03
C SER A 156 2.01 -13.16 11.87
N VAL A 157 2.39 -13.81 12.97
CA VAL A 157 3.30 -14.97 12.94
C VAL A 157 2.67 -16.14 12.19
N LEU A 158 1.40 -16.45 12.46
CA LEU A 158 0.68 -17.53 11.77
C LEU A 158 0.58 -17.28 10.26
N LEU A 159 0.33 -16.04 9.85
CA LEU A 159 0.31 -15.67 8.43
C LEU A 159 1.67 -15.83 7.75
N LEU A 160 2.76 -15.47 8.44
CA LEU A 160 4.13 -15.67 7.92
C LEU A 160 4.47 -17.14 7.77
N ILE A 161 4.18 -17.95 8.79
CA ILE A 161 4.42 -19.41 8.75
C ILE A 161 3.54 -20.06 7.69
N GLY A 162 2.26 -19.69 7.61
CA GLY A 162 1.32 -20.20 6.62
C GLY A 162 1.76 -19.89 5.20
N TYR A 163 2.21 -18.67 4.95
CA TYR A 163 2.77 -18.28 3.65
C TYR A 163 4.01 -19.09 3.30
N TRP A 164 4.93 -19.28 4.25
CA TRP A 164 6.10 -20.09 4.06
C TRP A 164 5.77 -21.55 3.74
N ILE A 165 4.81 -22.15 4.45
CA ILE A 165 4.33 -23.52 4.17
C ILE A 165 3.74 -23.61 2.77
N ILE A 166 2.92 -22.64 2.36
CA ILE A 166 2.34 -22.62 1.01
C ILE A 166 3.43 -22.60 -0.06
N LEU A 167 4.48 -21.78 0.12
CA LEU A 167 5.61 -21.75 -0.81
C LEU A 167 6.39 -23.06 -0.89
N LEU A 168 6.46 -23.82 0.21
CA LEU A 168 7.11 -25.13 0.21
C LEU A 168 6.26 -26.21 -0.47
N LEU A 169 4.92 -26.13 -0.31
CA LEU A 169 4.00 -27.11 -0.88
C LEU A 169 3.73 -26.87 -2.38
N PHE A 170 3.80 -25.61 -2.82
CA PHE A 170 3.57 -25.21 -4.21
C PHE A 170 4.78 -24.45 -4.74
N PRO A 171 5.92 -25.12 -4.97
CA PRO A 171 7.08 -24.47 -5.56
C PRO A 171 6.69 -24.02 -6.98
N VAL A 172 6.83 -22.72 -7.23
CA VAL A 172 6.66 -22.17 -8.57
C VAL A 172 7.87 -22.60 -9.38
N ALA A 173 7.63 -23.46 -10.39
CA ALA A 173 8.65 -23.89 -11.33
C ALA A 173 9.07 -22.75 -12.29
#